data_7d1bf99e14675779c363333e08b15d9d
#
_entry.id   7d1bf99e14675779c363333e08b15d9d
#
_cell.length_a   1.000
_cell.length_b   1.000
_cell.length_c   1.000
_cell.angle_alpha   90.00
_cell.angle_beta   90.00
_cell.angle_gamma   90.00
#
_symmetry.space_group_name_H-M   'P 1'
#
loop_
_entity.id
_entity.type
_entity.pdbx_description
1 polymer ?
#
loop_
_entity_poly.entity_id
_entity_poly.type
_entity_poly.pdbx_seq_one_letter_code
_entity_poly.pdbx_strand_id
1 'polypeptide(L)'
;MNTIVLATGNAGKIRELAAMLAEQVPDIQVLGLSDFPMIGDIPETGETFEENARIKAVAVARATGLVAVADDSGLAVDALGGAPGVYSARYSGEGATDQKNVDKLLDALADVPDAGRGCHFACVMLAATPGGIELIGRGAWHGRVAWTPAGSGGFGYDPVFFDEKLGMTAAQMEAQVKNARSHRGSPCGICFAAGLNSGKKLSWNWRNKHVRNHRIYGTSSGHPGHC
;
A
#
# COMPACT_ATOMS: atom_id res chain seq x y z
N MET A 1 -8.11 22.17 -9.63
CA MET A 1 -7.62 21.61 -8.34
C MET A 1 -7.39 20.12 -8.54
N ASN A 2 -6.24 19.64 -8.12
CA ASN A 2 -5.94 18.21 -8.19
C ASN A 2 -6.44 17.54 -6.90
N THR A 3 -7.65 16.96 -6.94
CA THR A 3 -8.26 16.31 -5.78
C THR A 3 -8.17 14.79 -5.96
N ILE A 4 -7.73 14.11 -4.92
CA ILE A 4 -7.76 12.64 -4.85
C ILE A 4 -8.42 12.17 -3.57
N VAL A 5 -8.92 10.94 -3.59
CA VAL A 5 -9.52 10.30 -2.41
C VAL A 5 -8.63 9.12 -2.00
N LEU A 6 -8.21 9.08 -0.74
CA LEU A 6 -7.53 7.91 -0.17
C LEU A 6 -8.58 6.88 0.26
N ALA A 7 -8.63 5.76 -0.45
CA ALA A 7 -9.58 4.67 -0.23
C ALA A 7 -9.10 3.74 0.90
N THR A 8 -8.90 4.30 2.08
CA THR A 8 -8.50 3.55 3.29
C THR A 8 -9.06 4.21 4.54
N GLY A 9 -9.49 3.41 5.52
CA GLY A 9 -9.85 3.85 6.86
C GLY A 9 -8.69 3.81 7.87
N ASN A 10 -7.52 3.29 7.47
CA ASN A 10 -6.38 3.18 8.37
C ASN A 10 -5.69 4.54 8.56
N ALA A 11 -5.80 5.10 9.77
CA ALA A 11 -5.24 6.41 10.10
C ALA A 11 -3.72 6.49 9.94
N GLY A 12 -2.99 5.40 10.17
CA GLY A 12 -1.54 5.32 9.93
C GLY A 12 -1.20 5.49 8.46
N LYS A 13 -1.87 4.73 7.59
CA LYS A 13 -1.71 4.82 6.14
C LYS A 13 -2.08 6.22 5.62
N ILE A 14 -3.19 6.80 6.10
CA ILE A 14 -3.62 8.15 5.70
C ILE A 14 -2.52 9.17 6.01
N ARG A 15 -1.96 9.15 7.22
CA ARG A 15 -0.88 10.09 7.62
C ARG A 15 0.35 9.95 6.74
N GLU A 16 0.82 8.73 6.52
CA GLU A 16 2.00 8.47 5.67
C GLU A 16 1.77 8.91 4.22
N LEU A 17 0.66 8.50 3.61
CA LEU A 17 0.36 8.82 2.22
C LEU A 17 0.11 10.31 2.01
N ALA A 18 -0.59 10.99 2.92
CA ALA A 18 -0.82 12.42 2.84
C ALA A 18 0.50 13.21 2.94
N ALA A 19 1.41 12.81 3.84
CA ALA A 19 2.72 13.44 3.95
C ALA A 19 3.55 13.27 2.68
N MET A 20 3.60 12.06 2.11
CA MET A 20 4.33 11.79 0.87
C MET A 20 3.75 12.55 -0.33
N LEU A 21 2.41 12.65 -0.41
CA LEU A 21 1.73 13.40 -1.47
C LEU A 21 2.00 14.90 -1.38
N ALA A 22 1.93 15.46 -0.18
CA ALA A 22 2.21 16.89 0.03
C ALA A 22 3.64 17.28 -0.36
N GLU A 23 4.61 16.37 -0.16
CA GLU A 23 6.00 16.58 -0.54
C GLU A 23 6.21 16.53 -2.06
N GLN A 24 5.51 15.62 -2.75
CA GLN A 24 5.76 15.34 -4.17
C GLN A 24 4.85 16.11 -5.12
N VAL A 25 3.68 16.52 -4.66
CA VAL A 25 2.66 17.18 -5.50
C VAL A 25 2.13 18.41 -4.77
N PRO A 26 2.75 19.58 -5.01
CA PRO A 26 2.22 20.85 -4.50
C PRO A 26 0.76 21.05 -4.91
N ASP A 27 -0.05 21.60 -4.01
CA ASP A 27 -1.45 21.96 -4.23
C ASP A 27 -2.42 20.77 -4.47
N ILE A 28 -2.01 19.54 -4.11
CA ILE A 28 -2.92 18.41 -4.12
C ILE A 28 -3.89 18.49 -2.93
N GLN A 29 -5.18 18.36 -3.22
CA GLN A 29 -6.19 18.18 -2.19
C GLN A 29 -6.37 16.67 -1.93
N VAL A 30 -6.13 16.23 -0.71
CA VAL A 30 -6.29 14.84 -0.28
C VAL A 30 -7.53 14.75 0.59
N LEU A 31 -8.50 13.95 0.14
CA LEU A 31 -9.71 13.60 0.88
C LEU A 31 -9.60 12.17 1.41
N GLY A 32 -10.33 11.84 2.45
CA GLY A 32 -10.43 10.50 3.02
C GLY A 32 -11.84 9.93 2.88
N LEU A 33 -12.04 8.67 3.30
CA LEU A 33 -13.37 8.06 3.33
C LEU A 33 -14.32 8.77 4.31
N SER A 34 -13.79 9.44 5.34
CA SER A 34 -14.58 10.27 6.27
C SER A 34 -15.32 11.42 5.60
N ASP A 35 -14.80 11.91 4.45
CA ASP A 35 -15.45 12.96 3.67
C ASP A 35 -16.62 12.42 2.83
N PHE A 36 -16.78 11.09 2.77
CA PHE A 36 -17.79 10.38 1.99
C PHE A 36 -18.50 9.30 2.81
N PRO A 37 -19.25 9.66 3.87
CA PRO A 37 -19.84 8.70 4.80
C PRO A 37 -20.83 7.72 4.14
N MET A 38 -21.34 8.05 2.95
CA MET A 38 -22.23 7.18 2.19
C MET A 38 -21.54 5.95 1.60
N ILE A 39 -20.21 5.91 1.53
CA ILE A 39 -19.49 4.78 0.91
C ILE A 39 -19.51 3.56 1.83
N GLY A 40 -19.49 3.78 3.16
CA GLY A 40 -19.43 2.68 4.12
C GLY A 40 -18.15 1.85 4.03
N ASP A 41 -18.20 0.65 4.62
CA ASP A 41 -17.08 -0.29 4.57
C ASP A 41 -17.02 -1.00 3.22
N ILE A 42 -15.81 -1.10 2.66
CA ILE A 42 -15.54 -1.83 1.41
C ILE A 42 -14.92 -3.18 1.79
N PRO A 43 -15.61 -4.31 1.57
CA PRO A 43 -15.07 -5.63 1.92
C PRO A 43 -13.82 -5.97 1.12
N GLU A 44 -12.76 -6.35 1.81
CA GLU A 44 -11.51 -6.85 1.21
C GLU A 44 -11.63 -8.37 0.99
N THR A 45 -12.22 -8.75 -0.14
CA THR A 45 -12.49 -10.15 -0.51
C THR A 45 -11.42 -10.75 -1.43
N GLY A 46 -10.42 -9.99 -1.81
CA GLY A 46 -9.31 -10.43 -2.66
C GLY A 46 -8.33 -11.34 -1.90
N GLU A 47 -7.71 -12.23 -2.65
CA GLU A 47 -6.68 -13.15 -2.16
C GLU A 47 -5.26 -12.53 -2.23
N THR A 48 -5.13 -11.42 -2.94
CA THR A 48 -3.87 -10.70 -3.13
C THR A 48 -4.00 -9.23 -2.73
N PHE A 49 -2.86 -8.60 -2.38
CA PHE A 49 -2.81 -7.16 -2.15
C PHE A 49 -3.32 -6.34 -3.34
N GLU A 50 -3.04 -6.81 -4.57
CA GLU A 50 -3.49 -6.12 -5.79
C GLU A 50 -5.01 -6.16 -5.94
N GLU A 51 -5.63 -7.31 -5.71
CA GLU A 51 -7.09 -7.45 -5.78
C GLU A 51 -7.77 -6.56 -4.75
N ASN A 52 -7.30 -6.55 -3.50
CA ASN A 52 -7.86 -5.71 -2.45
C ASN A 52 -7.65 -4.21 -2.74
N ALA A 53 -6.47 -3.80 -3.20
CA ALA A 53 -6.23 -2.41 -3.61
C ALA A 53 -7.17 -2.01 -4.76
N ARG A 54 -7.38 -2.90 -5.75
CA ARG A 54 -8.28 -2.66 -6.88
C ARG A 54 -9.73 -2.52 -6.43
N ILE A 55 -10.22 -3.44 -5.59
CA ILE A 55 -11.58 -3.41 -5.05
C ILE A 55 -11.84 -2.04 -4.40
N LYS A 56 -10.95 -1.60 -3.52
CA LYS A 56 -11.08 -0.33 -2.80
C LYS A 56 -11.04 0.88 -3.75
N ALA A 57 -10.02 0.98 -4.58
CA ALA A 57 -9.82 2.15 -5.44
C ALA A 57 -10.95 2.32 -6.46
N VAL A 58 -11.36 1.21 -7.12
CA VAL A 58 -12.43 1.25 -8.14
C VAL A 58 -13.78 1.60 -7.51
N ALA A 59 -14.09 1.02 -6.34
CA ALA A 59 -15.34 1.32 -5.65
C ALA A 59 -15.43 2.81 -5.27
N VAL A 60 -14.35 3.36 -4.68
CA VAL A 60 -14.31 4.77 -4.27
C VAL A 60 -14.31 5.72 -5.47
N ALA A 61 -13.55 5.42 -6.53
CA ALA A 61 -13.52 6.26 -7.73
C ALA A 61 -14.91 6.35 -8.38
N ARG A 62 -15.64 5.24 -8.45
CA ARG A 62 -17.01 5.22 -9.01
C ARG A 62 -18.01 5.98 -8.12
N ALA A 63 -17.90 5.81 -6.80
CA ALA A 63 -18.82 6.44 -5.86
C ALA A 63 -18.62 7.96 -5.75
N THR A 64 -17.37 8.43 -5.83
CA THR A 64 -17.04 9.85 -5.64
C THR A 64 -16.96 10.66 -6.94
N GLY A 65 -16.79 10.00 -8.09
CA GLY A 65 -16.48 10.68 -9.35
C GLY A 65 -15.07 11.30 -9.38
N LEU A 66 -14.21 10.97 -8.44
CA LEU A 66 -12.84 11.46 -8.31
C LEU A 66 -11.81 10.35 -8.53
N VAL A 67 -10.55 10.73 -8.73
CA VAL A 67 -9.46 9.75 -8.69
C VAL A 67 -9.33 9.23 -7.28
N ALA A 68 -9.36 7.91 -7.12
CA ALA A 68 -9.16 7.25 -5.85
C ALA A 68 -7.84 6.48 -5.83
N VAL A 69 -7.16 6.52 -4.69
CA VAL A 69 -5.91 5.80 -4.43
C VAL A 69 -6.13 4.86 -3.26
N ALA A 70 -5.93 3.57 -3.49
CA ALA A 70 -5.92 2.56 -2.45
C ALA A 70 -4.52 2.00 -2.25
N ASP A 71 -4.20 1.70 -1.02
CA ASP A 71 -3.06 0.91 -0.60
C ASP A 71 -3.57 -0.39 0.03
N ASP A 72 -3.03 -1.51 -0.45
CA ASP A 72 -3.10 -2.75 0.30
C ASP A 72 -1.70 -3.28 0.56
N SER A 73 -1.41 -3.60 1.83
CA SER A 73 -0.06 -3.86 2.28
C SER A 73 -0.05 -4.69 3.55
N GLY A 74 1.01 -5.44 3.73
CA GLY A 74 1.19 -6.27 4.90
C GLY A 74 2.62 -6.74 5.05
N LEU A 75 2.87 -7.43 6.17
CA LEU A 75 4.12 -8.09 6.47
C LEU A 75 4.07 -9.52 5.97
N ALA A 76 5.08 -9.94 5.23
CA ALA A 76 5.29 -11.33 4.82
C ALA A 76 6.55 -11.85 5.48
N VAL A 77 6.46 -12.99 6.17
CA VAL A 77 7.58 -13.61 6.90
C VAL A 77 7.92 -14.95 6.25
N ASP A 78 9.19 -15.11 5.91
CA ASP A 78 9.66 -16.25 5.11
C ASP A 78 9.43 -17.59 5.84
N ALA A 79 9.76 -17.67 7.12
CA ALA A 79 9.57 -18.87 7.93
C ALA A 79 8.09 -19.27 8.11
N LEU A 80 7.17 -18.35 7.88
CA LEU A 80 5.73 -18.58 7.97
C LEU A 80 5.06 -18.73 6.59
N GLY A 81 5.85 -19.01 5.55
CA GLY A 81 5.33 -19.16 4.18
C GLY A 81 4.66 -17.90 3.63
N GLY A 82 5.09 -16.72 4.09
CA GLY A 82 4.53 -15.43 3.71
C GLY A 82 3.41 -14.92 4.61
N ALA A 83 2.97 -15.68 5.62
CA ALA A 83 2.04 -15.15 6.61
C ALA A 83 2.72 -14.04 7.45
N PRO A 84 1.92 -13.08 7.97
CA PRO A 84 0.48 -12.87 7.85
C PRO A 84 -0.01 -12.40 6.46
N GLY A 85 0.83 -11.81 5.61
CA GLY A 85 0.49 -11.42 4.24
C GLY A 85 -0.74 -10.49 4.17
N VAL A 86 -1.71 -10.83 3.33
CA VAL A 86 -2.97 -10.07 3.16
C VAL A 86 -3.83 -10.03 4.43
N TYR A 87 -3.55 -10.91 5.38
CA TYR A 87 -4.25 -10.95 6.67
C TYR A 87 -3.58 -10.11 7.76
N SER A 88 -2.56 -9.30 7.42
CA SER A 88 -1.76 -8.54 8.39
C SER A 88 -2.58 -7.74 9.40
N ALA A 89 -3.61 -7.04 8.96
CA ALA A 89 -4.45 -6.22 9.85
C ALA A 89 -5.35 -7.05 10.79
N ARG A 90 -5.65 -8.29 10.42
CA ARG A 90 -6.55 -9.19 11.16
C ARG A 90 -5.90 -10.52 11.55
N TYR A 91 -4.57 -10.54 11.67
CA TYR A 91 -3.80 -11.75 11.89
C TYR A 91 -4.14 -12.47 13.20
N SER A 92 -4.42 -11.73 14.27
CA SER A 92 -4.85 -12.28 15.56
C SER A 92 -6.33 -12.72 15.59
N GLY A 93 -7.10 -12.51 14.52
CA GLY A 93 -8.50 -12.91 14.41
C GLY A 93 -9.47 -11.82 14.84
N GLU A 94 -10.64 -12.21 15.35
CA GLU A 94 -11.68 -11.28 15.79
C GLU A 94 -11.17 -10.37 16.92
N GLY A 95 -11.46 -9.08 16.84
CA GLY A 95 -10.98 -8.08 17.79
C GLY A 95 -9.46 -7.87 17.72
N ALA A 96 -8.86 -8.07 16.53
CA ALA A 96 -7.44 -7.83 16.28
C ALA A 96 -7.05 -6.38 16.60
N THR A 97 -5.89 -6.21 17.21
CA THR A 97 -5.21 -4.94 17.40
C THR A 97 -3.76 -5.08 16.95
N ASP A 98 -3.06 -3.97 16.71
CA ASP A 98 -1.64 -4.01 16.34
C ASP A 98 -0.83 -4.82 17.37
N GLN A 99 -1.07 -4.61 18.68
CA GLN A 99 -0.39 -5.35 19.73
C GLN A 99 -0.66 -6.86 19.66
N LYS A 100 -1.94 -7.27 19.55
CA LYS A 100 -2.29 -8.70 19.45
C LYS A 100 -1.70 -9.37 18.21
N ASN A 101 -1.63 -8.62 17.08
CA ASN A 101 -1.03 -9.11 15.86
C ASN A 101 0.48 -9.31 16.03
N VAL A 102 1.17 -8.38 16.70
CA VAL A 102 2.59 -8.47 17.04
C VAL A 102 2.85 -9.63 17.97
N ASP A 103 2.07 -9.78 19.05
CA ASP A 103 2.22 -10.87 20.02
C ASP A 103 2.09 -12.23 19.33
N LYS A 104 1.03 -12.43 18.54
CA LYS A 104 0.82 -13.65 17.78
C LYS A 104 1.96 -13.94 16.80
N LEU A 105 2.52 -12.90 16.16
CA LEU A 105 3.66 -13.07 15.26
C LEU A 105 4.90 -13.53 16.01
N LEU A 106 5.20 -12.94 17.17
CA LEU A 106 6.34 -13.30 17.99
C LEU A 106 6.20 -14.72 18.53
N ASP A 107 5.02 -15.12 18.98
CA ASP A 107 4.71 -16.47 19.40
C ASP A 107 4.93 -17.50 18.28
N ALA A 108 4.46 -17.18 17.07
CA ALA A 108 4.65 -18.04 15.90
C ALA A 108 6.12 -18.20 15.47
N LEU A 109 6.98 -17.29 15.90
CA LEU A 109 8.42 -17.29 15.61
C LEU A 109 9.28 -17.65 16.82
N ALA A 110 8.70 -18.15 17.93
CA ALA A 110 9.42 -18.40 19.18
C ALA A 110 10.63 -19.34 18.99
N ASP A 111 10.46 -20.40 18.20
CA ASP A 111 11.49 -21.39 17.92
C ASP A 111 12.28 -21.14 16.63
N VAL A 112 12.00 -20.04 15.92
CA VAL A 112 12.69 -19.71 14.68
C VAL A 112 13.98 -18.94 14.98
N PRO A 113 15.15 -19.50 14.61
CA PRO A 113 16.45 -18.85 14.87
C PRO A 113 16.57 -17.54 14.07
N ASP A 114 17.51 -16.69 14.48
CA ASP A 114 17.71 -15.35 13.93
C ASP A 114 17.86 -15.35 12.39
N ALA A 115 18.59 -16.31 11.86
CA ALA A 115 18.79 -16.47 10.40
C ALA A 115 17.51 -16.82 9.63
N GLY A 116 16.47 -17.33 10.30
CA GLY A 116 15.18 -17.67 9.70
C GLY A 116 14.11 -16.58 9.84
N ARG A 117 14.42 -15.47 10.51
CA ARG A 117 13.43 -14.41 10.79
C ARG A 117 13.30 -13.36 9.69
N GLY A 118 13.77 -13.67 8.47
CA GLY A 118 13.64 -12.82 7.30
C GLY A 118 12.19 -12.47 7.00
N CYS A 119 11.94 -11.20 6.66
CA CYS A 119 10.61 -10.72 6.32
C CYS A 119 10.69 -9.53 5.36
N HIS A 120 9.55 -9.19 4.79
CA HIS A 120 9.42 -7.94 4.08
C HIS A 120 8.01 -7.36 4.24
N PHE A 121 7.91 -6.05 4.33
CA PHE A 121 6.67 -5.37 4.04
C PHE A 121 6.47 -5.35 2.54
N ALA A 122 5.28 -5.75 2.10
CA ALA A 122 4.81 -5.61 0.72
C ALA A 122 3.69 -4.58 0.65
N CYS A 123 3.66 -3.82 -0.43
CA CYS A 123 2.61 -2.85 -0.72
C CYS A 123 2.23 -2.93 -2.19
N VAL A 124 0.96 -2.92 -2.46
CA VAL A 124 0.39 -2.59 -3.77
C VAL A 124 -0.44 -1.33 -3.63
N MET A 125 -0.06 -0.32 -4.39
CA MET A 125 -0.79 0.94 -4.48
C MET A 125 -1.46 1.03 -5.83
N LEU A 126 -2.77 1.28 -5.85
CA LEU A 126 -3.56 1.38 -7.07
C LEU A 126 -4.32 2.69 -7.10
N ALA A 127 -4.13 3.45 -8.17
CA ALA A 127 -4.94 4.61 -8.48
C ALA A 127 -5.96 4.24 -9.56
N ALA A 128 -7.23 4.57 -9.35
CA ALA A 128 -8.31 4.37 -10.31
C ALA A 128 -9.02 5.69 -10.63
N THR A 129 -9.36 5.88 -11.90
CA THR A 129 -10.25 6.97 -12.32
C THR A 129 -11.70 6.49 -12.41
N PRO A 130 -12.69 7.38 -12.32
CA PRO A 130 -14.10 7.03 -12.59
C PRO A 130 -14.33 6.45 -13.99
N GLY A 131 -13.49 6.78 -14.96
CA GLY A 131 -13.53 6.29 -16.33
C GLY A 131 -12.85 4.93 -16.54
N GLY A 132 -12.34 4.29 -15.46
CA GLY A 132 -11.78 2.94 -15.52
C GLY A 132 -10.30 2.86 -15.88
N ILE A 133 -9.57 3.98 -15.90
CA ILE A 133 -8.09 3.93 -16.03
C ILE A 133 -7.51 3.54 -14.67
N GLU A 134 -6.61 2.56 -14.66
CA GLU A 134 -5.91 2.10 -13.48
C GLU A 134 -4.41 2.25 -13.64
N LEU A 135 -3.74 2.65 -12.57
CA LEU A 135 -2.28 2.66 -12.46
C LEU A 135 -1.88 1.92 -11.18
N ILE A 136 -0.90 1.03 -11.31
CA ILE A 136 -0.48 0.13 -10.23
C ILE A 136 1.00 0.33 -9.96
N GLY A 137 1.32 0.52 -8.69
CA GLY A 137 2.68 0.51 -8.16
C GLY A 137 2.85 -0.59 -7.11
N ARG A 138 4.05 -1.17 -7.04
CA ARG A 138 4.40 -2.18 -6.05
C ARG A 138 5.69 -1.78 -5.36
N GLY A 139 5.73 -1.97 -4.04
CA GLY A 139 6.92 -1.73 -3.26
C GLY A 139 7.16 -2.85 -2.25
N ALA A 140 8.42 -3.06 -1.92
CA ALA A 140 8.83 -3.99 -0.88
C ALA A 140 9.92 -3.34 -0.02
N TRP A 141 9.89 -3.64 1.28
CA TRP A 141 10.90 -3.22 2.24
C TRP A 141 11.36 -4.44 3.02
N HIS A 142 12.58 -4.89 2.74
CA HIS A 142 13.15 -6.10 3.33
C HIS A 142 13.81 -5.79 4.68
N GLY A 143 13.67 -6.71 5.61
CA GLY A 143 14.22 -6.68 6.95
C GLY A 143 14.07 -8.03 7.64
N ARG A 144 14.06 -8.03 8.95
CA ARG A 144 13.79 -9.22 9.76
C ARG A 144 12.86 -8.90 10.93
N VAL A 145 12.22 -9.93 11.47
CA VAL A 145 11.42 -9.79 12.69
C VAL A 145 12.36 -9.78 13.90
N ALA A 146 12.34 -8.71 14.68
CA ALA A 146 13.07 -8.59 15.93
C ALA A 146 12.54 -9.59 16.97
N TRP A 147 13.36 -9.92 17.98
CA TRP A 147 12.96 -10.79 19.08
C TRP A 147 11.98 -10.12 20.05
N THR A 148 12.14 -8.83 20.22
CA THR A 148 11.31 -8.02 21.13
C THR A 148 10.93 -6.72 20.43
N PRO A 149 9.74 -6.18 20.73
CA PRO A 149 9.32 -4.87 20.22
C PRO A 149 10.26 -3.76 20.73
N ALA A 150 10.56 -2.79 19.87
CA ALA A 150 11.32 -1.60 20.20
C ALA A 150 10.77 -0.37 19.48
N GLY A 151 10.80 0.78 20.17
CA GLY A 151 10.22 2.03 19.63
C GLY A 151 8.72 2.15 19.87
N SER A 152 8.19 3.36 19.63
CA SER A 152 6.78 3.68 19.84
C SER A 152 6.16 4.42 18.65
N GLY A 153 6.93 4.67 17.59
CA GLY A 153 6.47 5.31 16.37
C GLY A 153 5.75 4.35 15.42
N GLY A 154 5.11 4.90 14.42
CA GLY A 154 4.47 4.11 13.35
C GLY A 154 3.17 3.43 13.75
N PHE A 155 2.92 2.23 13.22
CA PHE A 155 1.73 1.41 13.46
C PHE A 155 1.96 -0.04 13.02
N GLY A 156 1.04 -0.94 13.35
CA GLY A 156 1.10 -2.34 12.93
C GLY A 156 2.34 -3.05 13.47
N TYR A 157 3.10 -3.65 12.57
CA TYR A 157 4.30 -4.43 12.90
C TYR A 157 5.58 -3.60 13.00
N ASP A 158 5.51 -2.28 12.93
CA ASP A 158 6.69 -1.39 12.99
C ASP A 158 7.58 -1.65 14.22
N PRO A 159 7.04 -1.94 15.42
CA PRO A 159 7.89 -2.21 16.59
C PRO A 159 8.76 -3.47 16.48
N VAL A 160 8.40 -4.41 15.62
CA VAL A 160 9.14 -5.67 15.43
C VAL A 160 9.79 -5.81 14.06
N PHE A 161 9.52 -4.90 13.14
CA PHE A 161 10.20 -4.88 11.84
C PHE A 161 11.55 -4.18 11.96
N PHE A 162 12.64 -4.94 11.88
CA PHE A 162 14.01 -4.45 12.00
C PHE A 162 14.65 -4.26 10.63
N ASP A 163 15.07 -3.03 10.34
CA ASP A 163 15.87 -2.70 9.15
C ASP A 163 17.34 -2.92 9.44
N GLU A 164 17.93 -3.94 8.84
CA GLU A 164 19.33 -4.32 9.06
C GLU A 164 20.33 -3.24 8.62
N LYS A 165 19.97 -2.40 7.63
CA LYS A 165 20.86 -1.33 7.16
C LYS A 165 20.94 -0.16 8.11
N LEU A 166 19.87 0.12 8.85
CA LEU A 166 19.81 1.19 9.84
C LEU A 166 20.05 0.69 11.26
N GLY A 167 20.00 -0.64 11.49
CA GLY A 167 20.24 -1.23 12.81
C GLY A 167 19.16 -0.89 13.83
N MET A 168 17.93 -0.63 13.40
CA MET A 168 16.81 -0.25 14.28
C MET A 168 15.48 -0.73 13.73
N THR A 169 14.45 -0.75 14.59
CA THR A 169 13.09 -1.08 14.15
C THR A 169 12.43 0.10 13.44
N ALA A 170 11.43 -0.18 12.62
CA ALA A 170 10.66 0.87 11.94
C ALA A 170 9.99 1.84 12.92
N ALA A 171 9.61 1.37 14.12
CA ALA A 171 9.04 2.22 15.16
C ALA A 171 10.04 3.13 15.89
N GLN A 172 11.34 2.91 15.71
CA GLN A 172 12.40 3.77 16.24
C GLN A 172 12.82 4.86 15.25
N MET A 173 12.36 4.78 13.99
CA MET A 173 12.74 5.74 12.96
C MET A 173 11.94 7.04 13.06
N GLU A 174 12.59 8.13 12.73
CA GLU A 174 11.88 9.37 12.42
C GLU A 174 10.98 9.19 11.21
N ALA A 175 9.80 9.82 11.22
CA ALA A 175 8.77 9.61 10.19
C ALA A 175 9.28 9.85 8.77
N GLN A 176 10.11 10.88 8.54
CA GLN A 176 10.69 11.18 7.24
C GLN A 176 11.62 10.07 6.75
N VAL A 177 12.46 9.52 7.65
CA VAL A 177 13.37 8.42 7.33
C VAL A 177 12.57 7.16 6.97
N LYS A 178 11.56 6.83 7.77
CA LYS A 178 10.67 5.72 7.49
C LYS A 178 9.95 5.88 6.15
N ASN A 179 9.37 7.05 5.89
CA ASN A 179 8.65 7.33 4.65
C ASN A 179 9.54 7.17 3.41
N ALA A 180 10.75 7.70 3.44
CA ALA A 180 11.68 7.59 2.32
C ALA A 180 12.15 6.15 2.05
N ARG A 181 12.15 5.30 3.09
CA ARG A 181 12.73 3.96 3.04
C ARG A 181 11.71 2.84 2.92
N SER A 182 10.50 3.07 3.35
CA SER A 182 9.45 2.05 3.41
C SER A 182 8.98 1.60 2.03
N HIS A 183 8.28 0.47 2.01
CA HIS A 183 7.59 -0.06 0.83
C HIS A 183 6.62 0.93 0.16
N ARG A 184 6.13 1.95 0.90
CA ARG A 184 5.30 3.05 0.39
C ARG A 184 6.12 4.20 -0.18
N GLY A 185 7.32 4.44 0.34
CA GLY A 185 8.23 5.52 -0.12
C GLY A 185 8.92 5.21 -1.45
N SER A 186 8.89 3.96 -1.89
CA SER A 186 9.37 3.61 -3.22
C SER A 186 8.52 4.32 -4.28
N PRO A 187 9.08 4.97 -5.30
CA PRO A 187 8.41 5.97 -6.15
C PRO A 187 7.24 5.46 -7.00
N CYS A 188 6.63 4.39 -6.60
CA CYS A 188 5.79 3.57 -7.48
C CYS A 188 4.33 3.98 -7.60
N GLY A 189 3.71 4.61 -6.60
CA GLY A 189 2.24 4.76 -6.64
C GLY A 189 1.73 6.19 -6.62
N ILE A 190 2.37 7.02 -5.82
CA ILE A 190 1.83 8.34 -5.48
C ILE A 190 1.99 9.35 -6.62
N CYS A 191 3.13 9.35 -7.31
CA CYS A 191 3.37 10.22 -8.46
C CYS A 191 2.42 9.96 -9.64
N PHE A 192 1.90 8.74 -9.76
CA PHE A 192 0.94 8.38 -10.80
C PHE A 192 -0.45 8.97 -10.53
N ALA A 193 -0.92 8.98 -9.28
CA ALA A 193 -2.22 9.52 -8.94
C ALA A 193 -2.35 11.00 -9.29
N ALA A 194 -1.28 11.76 -9.10
CA ALA A 194 -1.22 13.16 -9.46
C ALA A 194 -1.20 13.40 -10.99
N GLY A 195 -0.56 12.49 -11.74
CA GLY A 195 -0.52 12.54 -13.21
C GLY A 195 -1.88 12.33 -13.87
N LEU A 196 -2.74 11.51 -13.27
CA LEU A 196 -4.08 11.23 -13.80
C LEU A 196 -5.00 12.44 -13.82
N ASN A 197 -4.82 13.39 -12.89
CA ASN A 197 -5.68 14.55 -12.78
C ASN A 197 -5.22 15.74 -13.64
N SER A 198 -3.96 15.78 -14.08
CA SER A 198 -3.41 16.97 -14.73
C SER A 198 -3.64 17.04 -16.23
N GLY A 199 -4.09 15.96 -16.87
CA GLY A 199 -4.19 15.88 -18.35
C GLY A 199 -2.85 16.11 -19.07
N LYS A 200 -1.78 16.36 -18.33
CA LYS A 200 -0.43 16.56 -18.86
C LYS A 200 0.22 15.21 -19.02
N LYS A 201 0.72 14.92 -20.23
CA LYS A 201 1.69 13.84 -20.42
C LYS A 201 2.89 14.14 -19.53
N LEU A 202 2.96 13.49 -18.37
CA LEU A 202 4.16 13.51 -17.56
C LEU A 202 5.25 12.77 -18.36
N SER A 203 6.18 13.52 -18.95
CA SER A 203 7.43 12.96 -19.45
C SER A 203 8.31 12.60 -18.25
N TRP A 204 8.01 11.48 -17.63
CA TRP A 204 8.82 10.94 -16.56
C TRP A 204 9.98 10.18 -17.16
N ASN A 205 11.19 10.66 -16.92
CA ASN A 205 12.43 10.02 -17.40
C ASN A 205 12.79 8.85 -16.46
N TRP A 206 12.33 7.66 -16.79
CA TRP A 206 12.63 6.41 -16.12
C TRP A 206 14.08 5.97 -16.38
N ARG A 207 15.05 6.55 -15.71
CA ARG A 207 16.35 5.91 -15.54
C ARG A 207 16.35 5.13 -14.24
N ASN A 208 16.17 3.84 -14.39
CA ASN A 208 16.34 2.74 -13.44
C ASN A 208 15.12 2.17 -12.73
N LYS A 209 14.80 0.97 -13.20
CA LYS A 209 14.28 -0.24 -12.57
C LYS A 209 12.80 -0.61 -12.77
N HIS A 210 12.61 -1.54 -13.71
CA HIS A 210 11.63 -2.62 -13.76
C HIS A 210 10.15 -2.26 -13.58
N VAL A 211 9.56 -1.69 -14.61
CA VAL A 211 8.10 -1.73 -14.81
C VAL A 211 7.81 -2.51 -16.07
N ARG A 212 7.12 -3.63 -15.93
CA ARG A 212 6.50 -4.30 -17.08
C ARG A 212 5.23 -3.55 -17.44
N ASN A 213 5.22 -2.93 -18.61
CA ASN A 213 4.02 -2.37 -19.23
C ASN A 213 3.04 -3.51 -19.53
N HIS A 214 1.95 -3.62 -18.81
CA HIS A 214 0.79 -4.33 -19.30
C HIS A 214 -0.02 -3.39 -20.19
N ARG A 215 0.01 -3.68 -21.49
CA ARG A 215 -0.83 -3.03 -22.50
C ARG A 215 -2.31 -3.23 -22.16
N ILE A 216 -3.03 -2.15 -22.20
CA ILE A 216 -4.49 -2.12 -22.17
C ILE A 216 -5.01 -2.90 -23.37
N TYR A 217 -5.75 -3.99 -23.12
CA TYR A 217 -6.56 -4.62 -24.15
C TYR A 217 -7.84 -3.80 -24.33
N GLY A 218 -7.86 -2.96 -25.35
CA GLY A 218 -9.08 -2.42 -25.89
C GLY A 218 -9.80 -3.50 -26.66
N THR A 219 -10.97 -3.90 -26.24
CA THR A 219 -11.89 -4.73 -27.03
C THR A 219 -12.47 -3.89 -28.15
N SER A 220 -11.89 -3.97 -29.34
CA SER A 220 -12.57 -3.56 -30.57
C SER A 220 -13.39 -4.77 -31.07
N SER A 221 -14.70 -4.67 -30.91
CA SER A 221 -15.68 -5.50 -31.62
C SER A 221 -15.65 -5.14 -33.11
N GLY A 222 -14.96 -5.96 -33.90
CA GLY A 222 -15.02 -5.94 -35.37
C GLY A 222 -15.87 -7.08 -35.86
N HIS A 223 -17.02 -6.77 -36.42
CA HIS A 223 -17.84 -7.70 -37.23
C HIS A 223 -17.08 -8.16 -38.46
N PRO A 224 -17.14 -9.41 -38.85
CA PRO A 224 -16.75 -9.83 -40.19
C PRO A 224 -17.89 -9.64 -41.18
N GLY A 225 -17.73 -8.70 -42.10
CA GLY A 225 -18.55 -8.62 -43.30
C GLY A 225 -18.03 -9.59 -44.36
N HIS A 226 -18.96 -10.28 -44.97
CA HIS A 226 -18.80 -11.17 -46.14
C HIS A 226 -18.16 -10.47 -47.34
N CYS A 227 -17.21 -11.09 -47.98
CA CYS A 227 -17.17 -11.57 -49.36
C CYS A 227 -15.92 -12.45 -49.56
#